data_d723815fdcf354c2b05c76db6d9012d8
#
_entry.id   d723815fdcf354c2b05c76db6d9012d8
#
_cell.length_a   1.000
_cell.length_b   1.000
_cell.length_c   1.000
_cell.angle_alpha   90.00
_cell.angle_beta   90.00
_cell.angle_gamma   90.00
#
_symmetry.space_group_name_H-M   'P 1'
#
loop_
_entity.id
_entity.type
_entity.pdbx_description
1 polymer ?
#
loop_
_entity_poly.entity_id
_entity_poly.type
_entity_poly.pdbx_seq_one_letter_code
_entity_poly.pdbx_strand_id
1 'polypeptide(L)'
;VLCGGTLGDIPRLNVNLRTGERVLLVLGTFPAGDFDALFEGTRTLPWERFIPRDGQFPVKGHSLNSALHSIPACQAIVKKAVAARLGAQYGMNTLPETGAIYQIQFSIMKDTAVLMLDTSGAGLHKRGYRAQGVAAPLRETLAAAMVLLSRYRGRDPLCDPFCGSGTIIIEAATIACNMACLLYTSPSPRD
;
A
#
# COMPACT_ATOMS: atom_id res chain seq x y z
N VAL A 1 -8.90 -5.54 -5.00
CA VAL A 1 -10.21 -5.66 -4.34
C VAL A 1 -10.53 -4.29 -3.74
N LEU A 2 -11.75 -3.79 -3.95
CA LEU A 2 -12.28 -2.57 -3.35
C LEU A 2 -13.28 -2.96 -2.26
N CYS A 3 -13.21 -2.33 -1.10
CA CYS A 3 -14.17 -2.52 -0.01
C CYS A 3 -14.50 -1.17 0.64
N GLY A 4 -15.73 -1.04 1.15
CA GLY A 4 -16.14 0.08 2.00
C GLY A 4 -15.70 -0.14 3.44
N GLY A 5 -15.40 0.95 4.15
CA GLY A 5 -14.98 0.91 5.55
C GLY A 5 -14.78 2.29 6.15
N THR A 6 -14.36 2.33 7.39
CA THR A 6 -14.01 3.52 8.13
C THR A 6 -12.48 3.69 8.22
N LEU A 7 -11.99 4.86 8.60
CA LEU A 7 -10.55 5.06 8.84
C LEU A 7 -10.01 4.16 9.95
N GLY A 8 -10.86 3.74 10.91
CA GLY A 8 -10.50 2.78 11.97
C GLY A 8 -10.24 1.36 11.47
N ASP A 9 -10.74 1.01 10.27
CA ASP A 9 -10.50 -0.31 9.68
C ASP A 9 -9.10 -0.41 9.03
N ILE A 10 -8.46 0.71 8.70
CA ILE A 10 -7.12 0.75 8.08
C ILE A 10 -6.07 0.01 8.92
N PRO A 11 -5.84 0.38 10.21
CA PRO A 11 -4.86 -0.34 11.03
C PRO A 11 -5.25 -1.80 11.22
N ARG A 12 -6.54 -2.09 11.38
CA ARG A 12 -7.04 -3.46 11.51
C ARG A 12 -6.74 -4.31 10.28
N LEU A 13 -6.93 -3.75 9.07
CA LEU A 13 -6.60 -4.42 7.82
C LEU A 13 -5.09 -4.63 7.69
N ASN A 14 -4.27 -3.60 7.97
CA ASN A 14 -2.82 -3.72 7.89
C ASN A 14 -2.27 -4.82 8.82
N VAL A 15 -2.84 -4.95 10.01
CA VAL A 15 -2.39 -5.95 11.00
C VAL A 15 -2.83 -7.37 10.64
N ASN A 16 -4.02 -7.54 10.03
CA ASN A 16 -4.63 -8.87 9.86
C ASN A 16 -4.66 -9.39 8.42
N LEU A 17 -4.39 -8.55 7.41
CA LEU A 17 -4.47 -8.95 6.01
C LEU A 17 -3.31 -9.87 5.62
N ARG A 18 -3.60 -11.16 5.39
CA ARG A 18 -2.58 -12.19 5.14
C ARG A 18 -2.11 -12.25 3.68
N THR A 19 -3.01 -12.01 2.75
CA THR A 19 -2.76 -12.24 1.30
C THR A 19 -2.60 -10.97 0.51
N GLY A 20 -2.93 -9.79 1.08
CA GLY A 20 -2.74 -8.50 0.43
C GLY A 20 -1.32 -7.98 0.59
N GLU A 21 -0.84 -7.25 -0.41
CA GLU A 21 0.48 -6.63 -0.39
C GLU A 21 0.46 -5.24 0.28
N ARG A 22 -0.69 -4.53 0.16
CA ARG A 22 -0.88 -3.18 0.70
C ARG A 22 -2.35 -2.89 0.95
N VAL A 23 -2.59 -1.99 1.89
CA VAL A 23 -3.88 -1.35 2.12
C VAL A 23 -3.78 0.08 1.60
N LEU A 24 -4.59 0.41 0.61
CA LEU A 24 -4.61 1.72 -0.04
C LEU A 24 -5.94 2.42 0.27
N LEU A 25 -5.86 3.64 0.77
CA LEU A 25 -7.03 4.49 0.96
C LEU A 25 -7.36 5.20 -0.35
N VAL A 26 -8.50 4.91 -0.96
CA VAL A 26 -8.98 5.60 -2.16
C VAL A 26 -9.47 6.98 -1.78
N LEU A 27 -8.87 8.03 -2.35
CA LEU A 27 -9.25 9.43 -2.11
C LEU A 27 -10.24 9.94 -3.15
N GLY A 28 -10.17 9.45 -4.38
CA GLY A 28 -11.09 9.81 -5.44
C GLY A 28 -10.88 9.03 -6.72
N THR A 29 -11.93 9.04 -7.53
CA THR A 29 -11.96 8.45 -8.88
C THR A 29 -12.60 9.46 -9.80
N PHE A 30 -11.96 9.74 -10.95
CA PHE A 30 -12.43 10.73 -11.91
C PHE A 30 -11.92 10.42 -13.32
N PRO A 31 -12.59 10.92 -14.40
CA PRO A 31 -12.10 10.81 -15.76
C PRO A 31 -10.80 11.60 -15.93
N ALA A 32 -9.82 11.03 -16.64
CA ALA A 32 -8.52 11.63 -16.91
C ALA A 32 -8.04 11.20 -18.31
N GLY A 33 -8.65 11.76 -19.36
CA GLY A 33 -8.27 11.52 -20.75
C GLY A 33 -7.06 12.35 -21.20
N ASP A 34 -6.74 13.43 -20.49
CA ASP A 34 -5.59 14.29 -20.73
C ASP A 34 -4.94 14.75 -19.42
N PHE A 35 -3.79 15.46 -19.54
CA PHE A 35 -3.02 15.92 -18.37
C PHE A 35 -3.72 17.03 -17.58
N ASP A 36 -4.55 17.85 -18.22
CA ASP A 36 -5.30 18.92 -17.56
C ASP A 36 -6.41 18.31 -16.68
N ALA A 37 -7.16 17.36 -17.21
CA ALA A 37 -8.15 16.61 -16.44
C ALA A 37 -7.52 15.85 -15.25
N LEU A 38 -6.35 15.23 -15.46
CA LEU A 38 -5.60 14.57 -14.40
C LEU A 38 -5.16 15.58 -13.31
N PHE A 39 -4.65 16.76 -13.71
CA PHE A 39 -4.23 17.81 -12.80
C PHE A 39 -5.41 18.33 -11.97
N GLU A 40 -6.47 18.77 -12.62
CA GLU A 40 -7.62 19.38 -11.96
C GLU A 40 -8.34 18.36 -11.06
N GLY A 41 -8.59 17.13 -11.54
CA GLY A 41 -9.19 16.08 -10.73
C GLY A 41 -8.36 15.77 -9.49
N THR A 42 -7.02 15.70 -9.61
CA THR A 42 -6.13 15.48 -8.48
C THR A 42 -6.17 16.65 -7.49
N ARG A 43 -6.19 17.90 -7.98
CA ARG A 43 -6.19 19.12 -7.17
C ARG A 43 -7.46 19.28 -6.33
N THR A 44 -8.59 18.75 -6.77
CA THR A 44 -9.87 18.84 -6.02
C THR A 44 -9.91 17.95 -4.78
N LEU A 45 -9.03 16.94 -4.67
CA LEU A 45 -9.03 16.01 -3.56
C LEU A 45 -8.50 16.65 -2.27
N PRO A 46 -9.01 16.22 -1.09
CA PRO A 46 -8.70 16.84 0.20
C PRO A 46 -7.37 16.33 0.79
N TRP A 47 -6.26 16.56 0.12
CA TRP A 47 -4.93 16.09 0.51
C TRP A 47 -4.49 16.58 1.89
N GLU A 48 -4.87 17.80 2.27
CA GLU A 48 -4.57 18.43 3.56
C GLU A 48 -5.15 17.68 4.78
N ARG A 49 -6.14 16.81 4.56
CA ARG A 49 -6.68 15.96 5.64
C ARG A 49 -5.74 14.82 6.04
N PHE A 50 -4.78 14.51 5.20
CA PHE A 50 -3.92 13.33 5.36
C PHE A 50 -2.43 13.68 5.37
N ILE A 51 -2.01 14.70 4.62
CA ILE A 51 -0.61 15.08 4.45
C ILE A 51 -0.36 16.40 5.20
N PRO A 52 0.44 16.40 6.27
CA PRO A 52 0.77 17.62 7.01
C PRO A 52 1.72 18.54 6.19
N ARG A 53 2.00 19.74 6.72
CA ARG A 53 2.80 20.79 6.05
C ARG A 53 4.20 20.33 5.61
N ASP A 54 4.81 19.47 6.40
CA ASP A 54 6.18 18.97 6.21
C ASP A 54 6.22 17.57 5.58
N GLY A 55 5.04 16.95 5.34
CA GLY A 55 4.94 15.61 4.81
C GLY A 55 5.59 15.48 3.43
N GLN A 56 6.34 14.39 3.23
CA GLN A 56 6.85 13.99 1.94
C GLN A 56 5.78 13.19 1.19
N PHE A 57 5.55 13.51 -0.07
CA PHE A 57 4.51 12.82 -0.87
C PHE A 57 5.05 12.33 -2.22
N PRO A 58 5.90 11.29 -2.20
CA PRO A 58 6.33 10.67 -3.44
C PRO A 58 5.13 10.03 -4.16
N VAL A 59 5.16 10.08 -5.50
CA VAL A 59 4.07 9.58 -6.34
C VAL A 59 4.53 8.36 -7.11
N LYS A 60 3.77 7.28 -7.06
CA LYS A 60 3.93 6.08 -7.89
C LYS A 60 2.62 5.73 -8.55
N GLY A 61 2.67 4.96 -9.62
CA GLY A 61 1.45 4.49 -10.24
C GLY A 61 1.68 3.80 -11.57
N HIS A 62 0.58 3.47 -12.20
CA HIS A 62 0.57 2.83 -13.51
C HIS A 62 -0.58 3.36 -14.34
N SER A 63 -0.43 3.26 -15.65
CA SER A 63 -1.48 3.55 -16.62
C SER A 63 -1.60 2.38 -17.59
N LEU A 64 -2.83 1.96 -17.85
CA LEU A 64 -3.13 0.85 -18.73
C LEU A 64 -4.34 1.19 -19.62
N ASN A 65 -4.21 0.96 -20.91
CA ASN A 65 -5.28 1.21 -21.89
C ASN A 65 -5.86 2.63 -21.79
N SER A 66 -4.98 3.65 -21.70
CA SER A 66 -5.34 5.06 -21.54
C SER A 66 -4.54 5.93 -22.49
N ALA A 67 -5.07 7.09 -22.84
CA ALA A 67 -4.35 8.14 -23.58
C ALA A 67 -3.12 8.62 -22.81
N LEU A 68 -3.17 8.60 -21.47
CA LEU A 68 -2.07 8.97 -20.58
C LEU A 68 -1.13 7.78 -20.33
N HIS A 69 -0.31 7.42 -21.30
CA HIS A 69 0.59 6.27 -21.26
C HIS A 69 1.97 6.56 -20.64
N SER A 70 2.39 7.84 -20.54
CA SER A 70 3.67 8.22 -19.95
C SER A 70 3.59 8.25 -18.42
N ILE A 71 4.00 7.18 -17.74
CA ILE A 71 4.01 7.09 -16.27
C ILE A 71 4.79 8.24 -15.62
N PRO A 72 6.03 8.60 -16.07
CA PRO A 72 6.77 9.71 -15.47
C PRO A 72 6.05 11.06 -15.60
N ALA A 73 5.38 11.30 -16.74
CA ALA A 73 4.60 12.52 -16.93
C ALA A 73 3.39 12.56 -15.98
N CYS A 74 2.65 11.45 -15.87
CA CYS A 74 1.54 11.34 -14.92
C CYS A 74 2.00 11.57 -13.47
N GLN A 75 3.14 10.98 -13.06
CA GLN A 75 3.73 11.20 -11.73
C GLN A 75 4.03 12.69 -11.48
N ALA A 76 4.64 13.37 -12.44
CA ALA A 76 4.96 14.79 -12.34
C ALA A 76 3.69 15.66 -12.23
N ILE A 77 2.66 15.38 -13.04
CA ILE A 77 1.38 16.09 -13.02
C ILE A 77 0.65 15.88 -11.69
N VAL A 78 0.54 14.63 -11.22
CA VAL A 78 -0.09 14.32 -9.92
C VAL A 78 0.67 15.02 -8.79
N LYS A 79 2.00 14.93 -8.76
CA LYS A 79 2.82 15.62 -7.74
C LYS A 79 2.60 17.13 -7.77
N LYS A 80 2.59 17.74 -8.96
CA LYS A 80 2.34 19.18 -9.14
C LYS A 80 0.96 19.59 -8.63
N ALA A 81 -0.08 18.81 -8.92
CA ALA A 81 -1.45 19.07 -8.49
C ALA A 81 -1.60 18.98 -6.97
N VAL A 82 -1.01 17.97 -6.34
CA VAL A 82 -0.98 17.82 -4.87
C VAL A 82 -0.24 18.99 -4.23
N ALA A 83 0.95 19.35 -4.75
CA ALA A 83 1.72 20.48 -4.25
C ALA A 83 0.96 21.80 -4.37
N ALA A 84 0.25 22.04 -5.49
CA ALA A 84 -0.58 23.23 -5.67
C ALA A 84 -1.73 23.28 -4.66
N ARG A 85 -2.40 22.14 -4.40
CA ARG A 85 -3.48 22.05 -3.39
C ARG A 85 -2.97 22.33 -1.98
N LEU A 86 -1.90 21.64 -1.56
CA LEU A 86 -1.32 21.79 -0.23
C LEU A 86 -0.73 23.18 -0.04
N GLY A 87 -0.04 23.73 -1.08
CA GLY A 87 0.49 25.09 -1.04
C GLY A 87 -0.60 26.14 -0.82
N ALA A 88 -1.70 26.05 -1.57
CA ALA A 88 -2.85 26.94 -1.40
C ALA A 88 -3.48 26.81 0.00
N GLN A 89 -3.61 25.59 0.52
CA GLN A 89 -4.24 25.32 1.81
C GLN A 89 -3.37 25.77 2.99
N TYR A 90 -2.05 25.61 2.89
CA TYR A 90 -1.10 25.97 3.94
C TYR A 90 -0.51 27.38 3.82
N GLY A 91 -0.85 28.10 2.73
CA GLY A 91 -0.31 29.44 2.47
C GLY A 91 1.20 29.41 2.17
N MET A 92 1.70 28.36 1.48
CA MET A 92 3.11 28.13 1.24
C MET A 92 3.39 28.00 -0.27
N ASN A 93 4.41 28.72 -0.75
CA ASN A 93 4.86 28.58 -2.15
C ASN A 93 5.71 27.33 -2.39
N THR A 94 6.41 26.86 -1.34
CA THR A 94 7.27 25.67 -1.39
C THR A 94 7.01 24.83 -0.14
N LEU A 95 6.76 23.55 -0.36
CA LEU A 95 6.58 22.59 0.73
C LEU A 95 7.93 21.99 1.11
N PRO A 96 8.29 21.94 2.41
CA PRO A 96 9.63 21.52 2.84
C PRO A 96 9.92 20.04 2.63
N GLU A 97 8.92 19.18 2.55
CA GLU A 97 9.01 17.72 2.39
C GLU A 97 10.09 17.07 3.29
N THR A 98 10.16 17.44 4.56
CA THR A 98 11.17 16.97 5.53
C THR A 98 10.61 15.98 6.56
N GLY A 99 9.29 15.82 6.60
CA GLY A 99 8.59 14.99 7.58
C GLY A 99 8.38 13.53 7.11
N ALA A 100 7.34 12.90 7.63
CA ALA A 100 6.98 11.53 7.31
C ALA A 100 6.57 11.35 5.84
N ILE A 101 6.74 10.13 5.33
CA ILE A 101 6.42 9.79 3.93
C ILE A 101 4.96 9.37 3.81
N TYR A 102 4.22 10.04 2.94
CA TYR A 102 2.85 9.77 2.53
C TYR A 102 2.84 9.33 1.07
N GLN A 103 3.06 8.06 0.82
CA GLN A 103 3.18 7.53 -0.54
C GLN A 103 1.84 7.63 -1.28
N ILE A 104 1.79 8.47 -2.32
CA ILE A 104 0.63 8.57 -3.20
C ILE A 104 0.75 7.52 -4.30
N GLN A 105 -0.35 6.83 -4.58
CA GLN A 105 -0.45 5.91 -5.71
C GLN A 105 -1.59 6.33 -6.64
N PHE A 106 -1.35 6.24 -7.94
CA PHE A 106 -2.39 6.39 -8.94
C PHE A 106 -2.51 5.15 -9.81
N SER A 107 -3.71 4.88 -10.26
CA SER A 107 -4.01 3.89 -11.28
C SER A 107 -4.88 4.56 -12.33
N ILE A 108 -4.41 4.63 -13.57
CA ILE A 108 -5.21 5.12 -14.68
C ILE A 108 -5.56 3.92 -15.55
N MET A 109 -6.86 3.70 -15.75
CA MET A 109 -7.35 2.59 -16.55
C MET A 109 -8.53 3.05 -17.40
N LYS A 110 -8.43 2.89 -18.71
CA LYS A 110 -9.47 3.33 -19.66
C LYS A 110 -9.87 4.80 -19.42
N ASP A 111 -8.87 5.68 -19.34
CA ASP A 111 -9.02 7.11 -19.09
C ASP A 111 -9.76 7.48 -17.79
N THR A 112 -9.77 6.58 -16.83
CA THR A 112 -10.27 6.82 -15.48
C THR A 112 -9.12 6.73 -14.49
N ALA A 113 -8.86 7.81 -13.76
CA ALA A 113 -7.86 7.88 -12.72
C ALA A 113 -8.46 7.55 -11.35
N VAL A 114 -7.74 6.74 -10.59
CA VAL A 114 -8.00 6.45 -9.17
C VAL A 114 -6.78 6.92 -8.38
N LEU A 115 -6.98 7.86 -7.47
CA LEU A 115 -5.93 8.37 -6.57
C LEU A 115 -6.06 7.73 -5.20
N MET A 116 -4.94 7.22 -4.69
CA MET A 116 -4.90 6.46 -3.44
C MET A 116 -3.72 6.91 -2.58
N LEU A 117 -3.89 6.79 -1.27
CA LEU A 117 -2.81 6.95 -0.30
C LEU A 117 -2.42 5.58 0.26
N ASP A 118 -1.13 5.28 0.24
CA ASP A 118 -0.59 4.04 0.82
C ASP A 118 -0.57 4.16 2.35
N THR A 119 -1.26 3.24 3.01
CA THR A 119 -1.36 3.19 4.47
C THR A 119 -0.52 2.10 5.10
N SER A 120 0.19 1.31 4.29
CA SER A 120 0.96 0.15 4.77
C SER A 120 2.44 0.46 5.00
N GLY A 121 2.99 1.49 4.37
CA GLY A 121 4.43 1.80 4.41
C GLY A 121 5.26 0.68 3.78
N ALA A 122 5.85 -0.19 4.59
CA ALA A 122 6.47 -1.42 4.10
C ALA A 122 5.43 -2.38 3.56
N GLY A 123 5.77 -3.14 2.51
CA GLY A 123 4.84 -4.15 1.97
C GLY A 123 4.49 -5.21 3.01
N LEU A 124 3.21 -5.62 3.07
CA LEU A 124 2.69 -6.55 4.08
C LEU A 124 3.29 -7.97 4.02
N HIS A 125 4.02 -8.30 2.95
CA HIS A 125 4.83 -9.51 2.89
C HIS A 125 6.03 -9.46 3.84
N LYS A 126 6.52 -8.25 4.21
CA LYS A 126 7.64 -8.08 5.15
C LYS A 126 7.14 -8.21 6.60
N ARG A 127 6.96 -9.43 7.05
CA ARG A 127 6.39 -9.70 8.38
C ARG A 127 7.39 -9.65 9.54
N GLY A 128 8.67 -9.46 9.24
CA GLY A 128 9.71 -9.28 10.25
C GLY A 128 10.28 -10.55 10.85
N TYR A 129 9.72 -11.74 10.60
CA TYR A 129 10.23 -12.98 11.20
C TYR A 129 11.47 -13.56 10.50
N ARG A 130 11.92 -12.98 9.39
CA ARG A 130 13.17 -13.43 8.72
C ARG A 130 14.35 -12.65 9.23
N ALA A 131 15.14 -13.31 10.09
CA ALA A 131 16.38 -12.73 10.61
C ALA A 131 17.53 -12.71 9.58
N GLN A 132 17.50 -13.60 8.58
CA GLN A 132 18.53 -13.69 7.54
C GLN A 132 17.89 -13.86 6.16
N GLY A 133 18.40 -13.10 5.16
CA GLY A 133 17.91 -13.16 3.79
C GLY A 133 18.41 -14.43 3.08
N VAL A 134 17.49 -15.27 2.65
CA VAL A 134 17.75 -16.33 1.67
C VAL A 134 17.54 -15.71 0.27
N ALA A 135 18.36 -16.11 -0.70
CA ALA A 135 18.19 -15.63 -2.07
C ALA A 135 16.80 -16.04 -2.61
N ALA A 136 16.03 -15.04 -3.08
CA ALA A 136 14.71 -15.19 -3.70
C ALA A 136 13.70 -16.08 -2.92
N PRO A 137 13.37 -15.77 -1.66
CA PRO A 137 12.41 -16.56 -0.91
C PRO A 137 10.98 -16.38 -1.42
N LEU A 138 10.12 -17.38 -1.19
CA LEU A 138 8.68 -17.25 -1.40
C LEU A 138 8.13 -16.07 -0.58
N ARG A 139 7.30 -15.21 -1.18
CA ARG A 139 6.66 -14.12 -0.43
C ARG A 139 5.67 -14.67 0.58
N GLU A 140 5.65 -14.08 1.76
CA GLU A 140 4.79 -14.49 2.88
C GLU A 140 3.31 -14.39 2.51
N THR A 141 2.91 -13.35 1.78
CA THR A 141 1.53 -13.17 1.30
C THR A 141 1.10 -14.28 0.35
N LEU A 142 2.01 -14.76 -0.52
CA LEU A 142 1.75 -15.88 -1.42
C LEU A 142 1.70 -17.21 -0.65
N ALA A 143 2.62 -17.44 0.29
CA ALA A 143 2.59 -18.63 1.15
C ALA A 143 1.29 -18.71 1.95
N ALA A 144 0.86 -17.60 2.55
CA ALA A 144 -0.42 -17.51 3.25
C ALA A 144 -1.60 -17.84 2.34
N ALA A 145 -1.59 -17.34 1.09
CA ALA A 145 -2.63 -17.66 0.11
C ALA A 145 -2.68 -19.16 -0.20
N MET A 146 -1.51 -19.82 -0.39
CA MET A 146 -1.43 -21.26 -0.61
C MET A 146 -2.00 -22.06 0.55
N VAL A 147 -1.66 -21.69 1.80
CA VAL A 147 -2.18 -22.32 3.01
C VAL A 147 -3.70 -22.16 3.12
N LEU A 148 -4.23 -20.96 2.87
CA LEU A 148 -5.66 -20.71 2.91
C LEU A 148 -6.42 -21.47 1.80
N LEU A 149 -5.86 -21.56 0.60
CA LEU A 149 -6.42 -22.33 -0.52
C LEU A 149 -6.44 -23.84 -0.24
N SER A 150 -5.43 -24.36 0.49
CA SER A 150 -5.42 -25.77 0.93
C SER A 150 -6.47 -26.08 1.99
N ARG A 151 -7.17 -25.06 2.52
CA ARG A 151 -8.16 -25.18 3.61
C ARG A 151 -7.56 -25.70 4.92
N TYR A 152 -6.24 -25.60 5.10
CA TYR A 152 -5.59 -25.98 6.35
C TYR A 152 -6.12 -25.15 7.52
N ARG A 153 -6.43 -25.83 8.64
CA ARG A 153 -7.03 -25.23 9.86
C ARG A 153 -6.25 -25.53 11.14
N GLY A 154 -5.03 -26.05 11.03
CA GLY A 154 -4.19 -26.38 12.18
C GLY A 154 -4.58 -27.64 12.93
N ARG A 155 -5.50 -28.48 12.40
CA ARG A 155 -5.94 -29.72 13.02
C ARG A 155 -5.23 -30.96 12.48
N ASP A 156 -4.78 -30.87 11.23
CA ASP A 156 -4.16 -31.98 10.52
C ASP A 156 -2.64 -31.75 10.44
N PRO A 157 -1.82 -32.81 10.35
CA PRO A 157 -0.40 -32.65 10.09
C PRO A 157 -0.15 -31.95 8.74
N LEU A 158 0.78 -30.99 8.75
CA LEU A 158 1.23 -30.30 7.53
C LEU A 158 2.70 -30.62 7.28
N CYS A 159 3.01 -31.07 6.07
CA CYS A 159 4.37 -31.35 5.65
C CYS A 159 4.72 -30.52 4.41
N ASP A 160 5.86 -29.84 4.45
CA ASP A 160 6.46 -29.17 3.30
C ASP A 160 7.80 -29.85 2.99
N PRO A 161 7.85 -30.75 2.00
CA PRO A 161 9.05 -31.52 1.68
C PRO A 161 10.15 -30.69 1.03
N PHE A 162 9.84 -29.46 0.59
CA PHE A 162 10.79 -28.51 -0.04
C PHE A 162 10.82 -27.18 0.70
N CYS A 163 10.78 -27.22 2.02
CA CYS A 163 10.48 -26.07 2.91
C CYS A 163 11.40 -24.86 2.71
N GLY A 164 12.62 -25.00 2.22
CA GLY A 164 13.57 -23.91 2.04
C GLY A 164 13.72 -23.09 3.32
N SER A 165 13.29 -21.82 3.29
CA SER A 165 13.29 -20.94 4.48
C SER A 165 12.09 -21.15 5.43
N GLY A 166 11.27 -22.16 5.22
CA GLY A 166 10.12 -22.50 6.06
C GLY A 166 8.93 -21.55 5.91
N THR A 167 8.85 -20.73 4.87
CA THR A 167 7.81 -19.70 4.74
C THR A 167 6.40 -20.28 4.80
N ILE A 168 6.13 -21.40 4.11
CA ILE A 168 4.80 -22.03 4.10
C ILE A 168 4.45 -22.56 5.49
N ILE A 169 5.40 -23.23 6.16
CA ILE A 169 5.20 -23.77 7.51
C ILE A 169 4.95 -22.65 8.53
N ILE A 170 5.73 -21.56 8.47
CA ILE A 170 5.55 -20.42 9.38
C ILE A 170 4.18 -19.77 9.16
N GLU A 171 3.76 -19.50 7.92
CA GLU A 171 2.45 -18.95 7.64
C GLU A 171 1.32 -19.90 8.07
N ALA A 172 1.50 -21.22 7.88
CA ALA A 172 0.54 -22.20 8.37
C ALA A 172 0.40 -22.18 9.90
N ALA A 173 1.52 -22.12 10.63
CA ALA A 173 1.52 -22.02 12.08
C ALA A 173 0.84 -20.72 12.57
N THR A 174 1.15 -19.58 11.95
CA THR A 174 0.51 -18.29 12.31
C THR A 174 -0.99 -18.28 12.02
N ILE A 175 -1.44 -18.97 10.95
CA ILE A 175 -2.86 -19.15 10.64
C ILE A 175 -3.51 -20.04 11.68
N ALA A 176 -2.91 -21.20 12.01
CA ALA A 176 -3.42 -22.14 12.98
C ALA A 176 -3.57 -21.51 14.38
N CYS A 177 -2.60 -20.70 14.79
CA CYS A 177 -2.59 -19.99 16.07
C CYS A 177 -3.40 -18.68 16.06
N ASN A 178 -4.04 -18.33 14.95
CA ASN A 178 -4.75 -17.05 14.76
C ASN A 178 -3.91 -15.82 15.13
N MET A 179 -2.62 -15.84 14.84
CA MET A 179 -1.71 -14.73 15.12
C MET A 179 -1.89 -13.62 14.08
N ALA A 180 -1.80 -12.36 14.50
CA ALA A 180 -1.83 -11.22 13.59
C ALA A 180 -0.55 -11.19 12.71
N CYS A 181 -0.68 -10.67 11.48
CA CYS A 181 0.40 -10.73 10.48
C CYS A 181 1.59 -9.82 10.79
N LEU A 182 1.37 -8.65 11.39
CA LEU A 182 2.38 -7.61 11.60
C LEU A 182 2.83 -7.44 13.06
N LEU A 183 2.62 -8.41 13.93
CA LEU A 183 3.06 -8.33 15.33
C LEU A 183 4.58 -8.20 15.51
N TYR A 184 5.36 -8.53 14.47
CA TYR A 184 6.83 -8.52 14.51
C TYR A 184 7.47 -7.28 13.88
N THR A 185 6.69 -6.33 13.36
CA THR A 185 7.23 -5.17 12.61
C THR A 185 7.21 -3.86 13.38
N SER A 186 6.60 -3.81 14.56
CA SER A 186 6.73 -2.66 15.45
C SER A 186 8.00 -2.80 16.28
N PRO A 187 8.96 -1.87 16.22
CA PRO A 187 9.99 -1.79 17.23
C PRO A 187 9.32 -1.66 18.59
N SER A 188 9.75 -2.47 19.55
CA SER A 188 9.27 -2.35 20.92
C SER A 188 9.58 -0.94 21.43
N PRO A 189 8.67 -0.27 22.15
CA PRO A 189 8.97 1.02 22.78
C PRO A 189 10.06 0.94 23.86
N ARG A 190 10.74 -0.20 24.00
CA ARG A 190 11.74 -0.49 25.02
C ARG A 190 13.16 -0.76 24.48
N ASP A 191 13.38 -0.58 23.16
CA ASP A 191 14.72 -0.69 22.54
C ASP A 191 15.31 0.70 22.28
#